data_735c5dd9497c3e2a044a46df95957f21
#
_entry.id   735c5dd9497c3e2a044a46df95957f21
#
_cell.length_a   1.000
_cell.length_b   1.000
_cell.length_c   1.000
_cell.angle_alpha   90.00
_cell.angle_beta   90.00
_cell.angle_gamma   90.00
#
_symmetry.space_group_name_H-M   'P 1'
#
loop_
_entity.id
_entity.type
_entity.pdbx_description
1 polymer ?
#
loop_
_entity_poly.entity_id
_entity_poly.type
_entity_poly.pdbx_seq_one_letter_code
_entity_poly.pdbx_strand_id
1 'polypeptide(L)'
;GRRQRQMCIRDSSNSMLLMKKDMGGSAVVLGIAYALMSINCPVNLRVILPLAENAVSEKSMRPLDVVYSRNQTPVEIGNTDAEGRLLLADALTYCQESKIKSDFILDFATLTGAARVALGTELPALFTNNDNLGKDIINEGIKQIDPMWRLPLFKPYNKQLDKNNNAISSTGSSGTGVAITAALF
;
A
#
# COMPACT_ATOMS: atom_id res chain seq x y z
N GLY A 1 -28.38 -11.80 -2.52
CA GLY A 1 -27.52 -12.97 -2.65
C GLY A 1 -26.02 -12.73 -2.73
N ARG A 2 -25.51 -11.76 -3.53
CA ARG A 2 -24.08 -11.46 -3.61
C ARG A 2 -23.53 -10.75 -2.38
N ARG A 3 -24.29 -9.87 -1.74
CA ARG A 3 -23.89 -9.19 -0.48
C ARG A 3 -23.68 -10.17 0.67
N GLN A 4 -24.58 -11.15 0.84
CA GLN A 4 -24.43 -12.15 1.87
C GLN A 4 -23.21 -13.06 1.65
N ARG A 5 -22.86 -13.38 0.39
CA ARG A 5 -21.67 -14.17 0.08
C ARG A 5 -20.37 -13.43 0.43
N GLN A 6 -20.27 -12.14 0.12
CA GLN A 6 -19.08 -11.34 0.50
C GLN A 6 -18.97 -11.18 2.02
N MET A 7 -20.10 -10.97 2.72
CA MET A 7 -20.16 -10.92 4.17
C MET A 7 -19.70 -12.24 4.80
N CYS A 8 -20.22 -13.38 4.32
CA CYS A 8 -19.83 -14.70 4.82
C CYS A 8 -18.35 -15.04 4.52
N ILE A 9 -17.80 -14.59 3.40
CA ILE A 9 -16.39 -14.81 3.05
C ILE A 9 -15.47 -13.98 3.95
N ARG A 10 -15.84 -12.75 4.33
CA ARG A 10 -15.06 -11.92 5.22
C ARG A 10 -15.15 -12.38 6.68
N ASP A 11 -16.34 -12.67 7.18
CA ASP A 11 -16.57 -12.96 8.60
C ASP A 11 -16.24 -14.41 9.00
N SER A 12 -16.17 -15.35 8.06
CA SER A 12 -16.03 -16.78 8.37
C SER A 12 -14.82 -17.46 7.73
N SER A 13 -13.98 -16.76 6.97
CA SER A 13 -12.76 -17.39 6.43
C SER A 13 -11.66 -17.40 7.50
N ASN A 14 -10.91 -18.52 7.59
CA ASN A 14 -9.76 -18.63 8.48
C ASN A 14 -8.71 -17.52 8.26
N SER A 15 -8.68 -16.92 7.07
CA SER A 15 -7.81 -15.78 6.75
C SER A 15 -8.17 -14.53 7.55
N MET A 16 -9.45 -14.31 7.90
CA MET A 16 -9.90 -13.14 8.66
C MET A 16 -9.46 -13.16 10.12
N LEU A 17 -9.30 -14.34 10.73
CA LEU A 17 -8.89 -14.48 12.13
C LEU A 17 -7.54 -13.82 12.44
N LEU A 18 -6.68 -13.68 11.44
CA LEU A 18 -5.34 -13.13 11.59
C LEU A 18 -5.19 -11.73 10.97
N MET A 19 -6.27 -11.06 10.55
CA MET A 19 -6.19 -9.74 9.92
C MET A 19 -5.74 -8.61 10.85
N LYS A 20 -5.67 -8.85 12.16
CA LYS A 20 -4.94 -7.96 13.09
C LYS A 20 -3.48 -7.69 12.66
N LYS A 21 -2.89 -8.57 11.83
CA LYS A 21 -1.54 -8.38 11.24
C LYS A 21 -1.51 -7.30 10.15
N ASP A 22 -2.65 -6.88 9.62
CA ASP A 22 -2.74 -5.89 8.54
C ASP A 22 -2.31 -4.47 8.98
N MET A 23 -2.06 -4.29 10.27
CA MET A 23 -1.39 -3.11 10.84
C MET A 23 0.15 -3.19 10.76
N GLY A 24 0.72 -4.20 10.10
CA GLY A 24 2.17 -4.45 10.07
C GLY A 24 2.98 -3.26 9.53
N GLY A 25 2.49 -2.58 8.48
CA GLY A 25 3.14 -1.37 7.96
C GLY A 25 3.24 -0.26 9.01
N SER A 26 2.16 0.01 9.73
CA SER A 26 2.13 0.99 10.82
C SER A 26 3.10 0.61 11.95
N ALA A 27 3.19 -0.68 12.30
CA ALA A 27 4.13 -1.16 13.31
C ALA A 27 5.59 -0.93 12.90
N VAL A 28 5.93 -1.21 11.63
CA VAL A 28 7.28 -0.98 11.09
C VAL A 28 7.63 0.51 11.14
N VAL A 29 6.73 1.39 10.68
CA VAL A 29 6.96 2.84 10.69
C VAL A 29 7.17 3.38 12.10
N LEU A 30 6.37 2.93 13.07
CA LEU A 30 6.55 3.29 14.48
C LEU A 30 7.87 2.77 15.06
N GLY A 31 8.27 1.54 14.70
CA GLY A 31 9.55 0.97 15.09
C GLY A 31 10.73 1.77 14.55
N ILE A 32 10.69 2.16 13.26
CA ILE A 32 11.71 3.02 12.64
C ILE A 32 11.76 4.38 13.34
N ALA A 33 10.62 5.01 13.59
CA ALA A 33 10.56 6.30 14.28
C ALA A 33 11.17 6.19 15.69
N TYR A 34 10.81 5.17 16.44
CA TYR A 34 11.36 4.92 17.76
C TYR A 34 12.89 4.71 17.72
N ALA A 35 13.39 3.93 16.76
CA ALA A 35 14.83 3.68 16.61
C ALA A 35 15.59 4.99 16.30
N LEU A 36 15.11 5.78 15.32
CA LEU A 36 15.73 7.06 14.96
C LEU A 36 15.75 8.06 16.13
N MET A 37 14.66 8.13 16.89
CA MET A 37 14.60 8.98 18.08
C MET A 37 15.55 8.48 19.19
N SER A 38 15.65 7.18 19.39
CA SER A 38 16.51 6.58 20.43
C SER A 38 17.99 6.84 20.21
N ILE A 39 18.42 6.93 18.96
CA ILE A 39 19.82 7.25 18.61
C ILE A 39 20.05 8.76 18.40
N ASN A 40 19.05 9.61 18.67
CA ASN A 40 19.09 11.03 18.40
C ASN A 40 19.51 11.37 16.95
N CYS A 41 18.98 10.63 15.98
CA CYS A 41 19.30 10.84 14.58
C CYS A 41 18.91 12.27 14.15
N PRO A 42 19.81 13.07 13.55
CA PRO A 42 19.57 14.48 13.22
C PRO A 42 18.71 14.65 11.96
N VAL A 43 17.49 14.11 11.99
CA VAL A 43 16.53 14.18 10.88
C VAL A 43 15.21 14.83 11.32
N ASN A 44 14.58 15.57 10.42
CA ASN A 44 13.21 16.05 10.61
C ASN A 44 12.25 14.93 10.18
N LEU A 45 11.78 14.17 11.14
CA LEU A 45 10.91 13.03 10.88
C LEU A 45 9.43 13.42 11.00
N ARG A 46 8.65 13.05 9.98
CA ARG A 46 7.19 13.07 10.05
C ARG A 46 6.68 11.65 9.87
N VAL A 47 5.86 11.20 10.79
CA VAL A 47 5.16 9.90 10.76
C VAL A 47 3.70 10.13 10.44
N ILE A 48 3.17 9.40 9.45
CA ILE A 48 1.76 9.42 9.07
C ILE A 48 1.25 8.00 9.09
N LEU A 49 0.19 7.77 9.84
CA LEU A 49 -0.45 6.45 9.97
C LEU A 49 -1.88 6.55 9.45
N PRO A 50 -2.14 6.26 8.17
CA PRO A 50 -3.49 6.20 7.65
C PRO A 50 -4.16 4.93 8.18
N LEU A 51 -5.11 5.09 9.09
CA LEU A 51 -5.81 3.99 9.73
C LEU A 51 -7.29 4.04 9.36
N ALA A 52 -7.84 2.92 8.92
CA ALA A 52 -9.26 2.76 8.65
C ALA A 52 -9.73 1.36 9.03
N GLU A 53 -10.96 1.26 9.51
CA GLU A 53 -11.61 -0.02 9.71
C GLU A 53 -12.30 -0.45 8.41
N ASN A 54 -11.84 -1.56 7.81
CA ASN A 54 -12.47 -2.13 6.63
C ASN A 54 -13.56 -3.14 7.04
N ALA A 55 -14.62 -2.62 7.64
CA ALA A 55 -15.75 -3.40 8.12
C ALA A 55 -16.93 -3.37 7.14
N VAL A 56 -17.75 -4.42 7.18
CA VAL A 56 -19.00 -4.50 6.43
C VAL A 56 -20.05 -3.64 7.15
N SER A 57 -20.52 -2.59 6.47
CA SER A 57 -21.58 -1.72 6.99
C SER A 57 -22.45 -1.19 5.84
N GLU A 58 -23.52 -0.50 6.17
CA GLU A 58 -24.35 0.18 5.17
C GLU A 58 -23.62 1.30 4.43
N LYS A 59 -22.57 1.88 5.05
CA LYS A 59 -21.73 2.95 4.50
C LYS A 59 -20.44 2.44 3.84
N SER A 60 -20.19 1.12 3.85
CA SER A 60 -18.99 0.54 3.25
C SER A 60 -19.00 0.70 1.74
N MET A 61 -17.82 0.91 1.17
CA MET A 61 -17.59 0.87 -0.29
C MET A 61 -18.06 -0.45 -0.88
N ARG A 62 -18.57 -0.39 -2.09
CA ARG A 62 -19.04 -1.54 -2.87
C ARG A 62 -18.25 -1.66 -4.16
N PRO A 63 -18.11 -2.87 -4.71
CA PRO A 63 -17.60 -3.01 -6.08
C PRO A 63 -18.41 -2.15 -7.05
N LEU A 64 -17.69 -1.46 -7.94
CA LEU A 64 -18.18 -0.50 -8.93
C LEU A 64 -18.60 0.86 -8.38
N ASP A 65 -18.53 1.11 -7.08
CA ASP A 65 -18.63 2.48 -6.56
C ASP A 65 -17.45 3.30 -7.07
N VAL A 66 -17.70 4.57 -7.37
CA VAL A 66 -16.64 5.55 -7.69
C VAL A 66 -16.46 6.46 -6.48
N VAL A 67 -15.28 6.44 -5.92
CA VAL A 67 -14.87 7.32 -4.82
C VAL A 67 -13.85 8.34 -5.31
N TYR A 68 -13.76 9.48 -4.67
CA TYR A 68 -12.75 10.48 -4.99
C TYR A 68 -11.63 10.42 -3.96
N SER A 69 -10.40 10.27 -4.47
CA SER A 69 -9.21 10.37 -3.64
C SER A 69 -9.00 11.83 -3.17
N ARG A 70 -8.07 12.03 -2.25
CA ARG A 70 -7.76 13.35 -1.70
C ARG A 70 -7.43 14.39 -2.78
N ASN A 71 -6.74 14.00 -3.84
CA ASN A 71 -6.43 14.87 -4.99
C ASN A 71 -7.55 14.96 -6.03
N GLN A 72 -8.77 14.51 -5.69
CA GLN A 72 -9.97 14.51 -6.52
C GLN A 72 -9.89 13.59 -7.75
N THR A 73 -8.97 12.65 -7.78
CA THR A 73 -8.96 11.60 -8.81
C THR A 73 -10.10 10.62 -8.55
N PRO A 74 -11.00 10.39 -9.53
CA PRO A 74 -12.05 9.39 -9.38
C PRO A 74 -11.48 7.98 -9.45
N VAL A 75 -11.83 7.13 -8.49
CA VAL A 75 -11.36 5.75 -8.36
C VAL A 75 -12.56 4.81 -8.33
N GLU A 76 -12.63 3.91 -9.30
CA GLU A 76 -13.61 2.83 -9.31
C GLU A 76 -13.15 1.67 -8.43
N ILE A 77 -13.98 1.26 -7.50
CA ILE A 77 -13.70 0.16 -6.57
C ILE A 77 -13.86 -1.18 -7.30
N GLY A 78 -12.76 -1.81 -7.68
CA GLY A 78 -12.77 -3.14 -8.27
C GLY A 78 -12.91 -4.25 -7.23
N ASN A 79 -12.23 -4.09 -6.10
CA ASN A 79 -12.28 -5.00 -4.96
C ASN A 79 -12.23 -4.20 -3.66
N THR A 80 -13.16 -4.45 -2.75
CA THR A 80 -13.22 -3.78 -1.44
C THR A 80 -12.09 -4.17 -0.49
N ASP A 81 -11.34 -5.22 -0.80
CA ASP A 81 -10.12 -5.67 -0.11
C ASP A 81 -8.85 -5.00 -0.68
N ALA A 82 -9.00 -3.98 -1.49
CA ALA A 82 -7.93 -3.13 -2.02
C ALA A 82 -8.02 -1.70 -1.48
N GLU A 83 -8.50 -1.52 -0.26
CA GLU A 83 -8.64 -0.24 0.43
C GLU A 83 -7.29 0.36 0.83
N GLY A 84 -6.31 -0.48 1.16
CA GLY A 84 -5.01 -0.04 1.65
C GLY A 84 -4.29 0.91 0.67
N ARG A 85 -4.38 0.67 -0.63
CA ARG A 85 -3.78 1.56 -1.64
C ARG A 85 -4.48 2.92 -1.74
N LEU A 86 -5.78 2.98 -1.45
CA LEU A 86 -6.52 4.25 -1.38
C LEU A 86 -6.02 5.09 -0.21
N LEU A 87 -5.84 4.47 0.95
CA LEU A 87 -5.29 5.11 2.14
C LEU A 87 -3.88 5.63 1.92
N LEU A 88 -3.02 4.83 1.26
CA LEU A 88 -1.65 5.24 0.93
C LEU A 88 -1.63 6.39 -0.09
N ALA A 89 -2.45 6.35 -1.13
CA ALA A 89 -2.55 7.42 -2.11
C ALA A 89 -2.96 8.74 -1.46
N ASP A 90 -3.94 8.71 -0.56
CA ASP A 90 -4.36 9.89 0.19
C ASP A 90 -3.29 10.40 1.16
N ALA A 91 -2.55 9.50 1.82
CA ALA A 91 -1.43 9.87 2.69
C ALA A 91 -0.28 10.51 1.90
N LEU A 92 0.06 9.96 0.72
CA LEU A 92 1.08 10.51 -0.18
C LEU A 92 0.67 11.91 -0.69
N THR A 93 -0.59 12.08 -1.09
CA THR A 93 -1.14 13.38 -1.47
C THR A 93 -1.04 14.38 -0.33
N TYR A 94 -1.41 13.97 0.89
CA TYR A 94 -1.28 14.80 2.09
C TYR A 94 0.17 15.23 2.35
N CYS A 95 1.14 14.35 2.12
CA CYS A 95 2.56 14.71 2.20
C CYS A 95 2.95 15.79 1.19
N GLN A 96 2.44 15.70 -0.05
CA GLN A 96 2.74 16.63 -1.12
C GLN A 96 2.12 18.03 -0.90
N GLU A 97 0.93 18.08 -0.32
CA GLU A 97 0.25 19.34 0.03
C GLU A 97 0.94 20.11 1.17
N SER A 98 1.79 19.44 1.91
CA SER A 98 2.49 20.03 3.05
C SER A 98 3.44 21.14 2.60
N LYS A 99 3.46 22.25 3.35
CA LYS A 99 4.45 23.33 3.18
C LYS A 99 5.89 22.88 3.47
N ILE A 100 6.05 21.84 4.28
CA ILE A 100 7.34 21.23 4.59
C ILE A 100 7.61 20.18 3.54
N LYS A 101 8.57 20.46 2.66
CA LYS A 101 9.03 19.47 1.67
C LYS A 101 9.86 18.41 2.36
N SER A 102 9.65 17.16 1.95
CA SER A 102 10.46 16.02 2.36
C SER A 102 11.49 15.72 1.29
N ASP A 103 12.71 15.36 1.67
CA ASP A 103 13.76 14.93 0.74
C ASP A 103 13.36 13.58 0.10
N PHE A 104 12.70 12.72 0.88
CA PHE A 104 12.09 11.47 0.41
C PHE A 104 10.92 11.08 1.30
N ILE A 105 10.06 10.23 0.77
CA ILE A 105 8.92 9.61 1.45
C ILE A 105 9.10 8.11 1.34
N LEU A 106 8.97 7.41 2.45
CA LEU A 106 8.95 5.95 2.52
C LEU A 106 7.59 5.51 3.06
N ASP A 107 6.95 4.59 2.37
CA ASP A 107 5.74 3.97 2.86
C ASP A 107 5.95 2.47 3.11
N PHE A 108 5.24 1.94 4.07
CA PHE A 108 5.30 0.54 4.49
C PHE A 108 3.89 0.00 4.64
N ALA A 109 3.60 -1.07 3.94
CA ALA A 109 2.27 -1.67 3.98
C ALA A 109 2.31 -3.18 3.79
N THR A 110 1.35 -3.88 4.35
CA THR A 110 1.04 -5.28 4.08
C THR A 110 0.08 -5.38 2.88
N LEU A 111 0.38 -4.67 1.79
CA LEU A 111 -0.57 -4.23 0.77
C LEU A 111 -1.15 -5.36 -0.07
N THR A 112 -0.31 -6.29 -0.56
CA THR A 112 -0.78 -7.39 -1.43
C THR A 112 -0.08 -8.70 -1.12
N GLY A 113 -0.82 -9.81 -1.22
CA GLY A 113 -0.24 -11.15 -1.16
C GLY A 113 0.60 -11.51 -2.39
N ALA A 114 0.51 -10.76 -3.48
CA ALA A 114 1.19 -11.06 -4.74
C ALA A 114 2.72 -10.96 -4.62
N ALA A 115 3.23 -9.98 -3.89
CA ALA A 115 4.67 -9.87 -3.63
C ALA A 115 5.18 -11.10 -2.86
N ARG A 116 4.41 -11.56 -1.86
CA ARG A 116 4.75 -12.77 -1.09
C ARG A 116 4.74 -14.03 -1.93
N VAL A 117 3.87 -14.13 -2.93
CA VAL A 117 3.87 -15.27 -3.87
C VAL A 117 5.16 -15.30 -4.69
N ALA A 118 5.69 -14.13 -5.07
CA ALA A 118 6.92 -14.02 -5.85
C ALA A 118 8.20 -14.21 -5.02
N LEU A 119 8.22 -13.67 -3.78
CA LEU A 119 9.45 -13.52 -2.98
C LEU A 119 9.48 -14.39 -1.71
N GLY A 120 8.37 -15.05 -1.37
CA GLY A 120 8.23 -15.74 -0.08
C GLY A 120 7.79 -14.82 1.04
N THR A 121 7.87 -15.32 2.29
CA THR A 121 7.38 -14.64 3.48
C THR A 121 8.44 -13.82 4.21
N GLU A 122 9.70 -14.04 3.89
CA GLU A 122 10.86 -13.48 4.61
C GLU A 122 11.56 -12.36 3.84
N LEU A 123 11.28 -12.23 2.53
CA LEU A 123 11.93 -11.25 1.67
C LEU A 123 10.92 -10.18 1.24
N PRO A 124 10.94 -8.98 1.84
CA PRO A 124 10.06 -7.87 1.47
C PRO A 124 10.33 -7.36 0.06
N ALA A 125 9.26 -6.92 -0.62
CA ALA A 125 9.38 -6.24 -1.90
C ALA A 125 9.65 -4.75 -1.68
N LEU A 126 10.65 -4.23 -2.38
CA LEU A 126 10.94 -2.79 -2.49
C LEU A 126 10.50 -2.28 -3.85
N PHE A 127 9.74 -1.21 -3.89
CA PHE A 127 9.47 -0.41 -5.09
C PHE A 127 10.03 0.99 -4.88
N THR A 128 10.63 1.57 -5.89
CA THR A 128 11.16 2.94 -5.78
C THR A 128 11.30 3.60 -7.14
N ASN A 129 11.06 4.89 -7.19
CA ASN A 129 11.33 5.78 -8.32
C ASN A 129 12.72 6.44 -8.24
N ASN A 130 13.50 6.15 -7.20
CA ASN A 130 14.87 6.65 -7.00
C ASN A 130 15.85 5.46 -6.97
N ASP A 131 16.63 5.31 -8.04
CA ASP A 131 17.55 4.18 -8.21
C ASP A 131 18.69 4.19 -7.18
N ASN A 132 19.19 5.36 -6.82
CA ASN A 132 20.28 5.47 -5.84
C ASN A 132 19.78 5.09 -4.45
N LEU A 133 18.66 5.68 -4.01
CA LEU A 133 18.04 5.31 -2.74
C LEU A 133 17.72 3.80 -2.67
N GLY A 134 17.20 3.25 -3.77
CA GLY A 134 16.91 1.81 -3.82
C GLY A 134 18.14 0.93 -3.66
N LYS A 135 19.26 1.29 -4.28
CA LYS A 135 20.54 0.60 -4.12
C LYS A 135 21.06 0.70 -2.69
N ASP A 136 20.99 1.88 -2.11
CA ASP A 136 21.48 2.12 -0.73
C ASP A 136 20.66 1.30 0.28
N ILE A 137 19.34 1.31 0.17
CA ILE A 137 18.45 0.52 1.03
C ILE A 137 18.76 -0.98 0.92
N ILE A 138 18.92 -1.52 -0.29
CA ILE A 138 19.24 -2.93 -0.49
C ILE A 138 20.60 -3.27 0.10
N ASN A 139 21.63 -2.45 -0.17
CA ASN A 139 22.97 -2.70 0.32
C ASN A 139 23.04 -2.66 1.86
N GLU A 140 22.38 -1.69 2.47
CA GLU A 140 22.31 -1.61 3.94
C GLU A 140 21.48 -2.76 4.52
N GLY A 141 20.37 -3.15 3.88
CA GLY A 141 19.59 -4.32 4.29
C GLY A 141 20.43 -5.60 4.33
N ILE A 142 21.25 -5.84 3.29
CA ILE A 142 22.15 -6.99 3.26
C ILE A 142 23.17 -6.95 4.42
N LYS A 143 23.76 -5.78 4.68
CA LYS A 143 24.74 -5.60 5.78
C LYS A 143 24.13 -5.83 7.17
N GLN A 144 22.86 -5.46 7.33
CA GLN A 144 22.13 -5.56 8.60
C GLN A 144 21.39 -6.90 8.76
N ILE A 145 21.54 -7.83 7.81
CA ILE A 145 20.84 -9.14 7.83
C ILE A 145 19.31 -8.93 7.77
N ASP A 146 18.87 -7.87 7.11
CA ASP A 146 17.46 -7.54 6.83
C ASP A 146 17.29 -7.28 5.32
N PRO A 147 17.47 -8.32 4.49
CA PRO A 147 17.46 -8.18 3.03
C PRO A 147 16.07 -7.85 2.51
N MET A 148 16.02 -7.13 1.40
CA MET A 148 14.81 -6.92 0.61
C MET A 148 15.11 -7.03 -0.87
N TRP A 149 14.07 -7.22 -1.69
CA TRP A 149 14.22 -7.39 -3.13
C TRP A 149 13.48 -6.32 -3.90
N ARG A 150 14.18 -5.66 -4.82
CA ARG A 150 13.57 -4.63 -5.65
C ARG A 150 12.75 -5.26 -6.78
N LEU A 151 11.46 -4.91 -6.82
CA LEU A 151 10.56 -5.15 -7.94
C LEU A 151 10.41 -3.87 -8.79
N PRO A 152 10.15 -3.99 -10.10
CA PRO A 152 10.10 -2.83 -11.00
C PRO A 152 8.79 -2.06 -10.87
N LEU A 153 8.86 -0.73 -10.98
CA LEU A 153 7.71 0.12 -11.31
C LEU A 153 7.54 0.12 -12.84
N PHE A 154 6.94 -0.95 -13.38
CA PHE A 154 6.80 -1.13 -14.82
C PHE A 154 5.63 -0.30 -15.37
N LYS A 155 5.92 0.94 -15.75
CA LYS A 155 4.93 1.95 -16.19
C LYS A 155 3.91 1.45 -17.23
N PRO A 156 4.23 0.57 -18.21
CA PRO A 156 3.22 0.05 -19.14
C PRO A 156 2.02 -0.63 -18.45
N TYR A 157 2.16 -1.09 -17.19
CA TYR A 157 1.05 -1.66 -16.42
C TYR A 157 0.05 -0.61 -15.92
N ASN A 158 0.32 0.69 -16.05
CA ASN A 158 -0.68 1.73 -15.76
C ASN A 158 -1.95 1.53 -16.59
N LYS A 159 -1.82 1.01 -17.83
CA LYS A 159 -2.98 0.68 -18.66
C LYS A 159 -3.96 -0.31 -18.02
N GLN A 160 -3.49 -1.11 -17.06
CA GLN A 160 -4.37 -2.03 -16.32
C GLN A 160 -5.23 -1.30 -15.28
N LEU A 161 -4.83 -0.09 -14.89
CA LEU A 161 -5.55 0.76 -13.94
C LEU A 161 -6.53 1.70 -14.65
N ASP A 162 -6.40 1.89 -15.97
CA ASP A 162 -7.27 2.77 -16.73
C ASP A 162 -8.69 2.21 -16.86
N LYS A 163 -9.67 3.09 -16.79
CA LYS A 163 -11.09 2.80 -17.01
C LYS A 163 -11.68 3.71 -18.07
N ASN A 164 -12.69 3.23 -18.79
CA ASN A 164 -13.33 3.96 -19.88
C ASN A 164 -14.13 5.20 -19.43
N ASN A 165 -14.38 5.36 -18.14
CA ASN A 165 -15.16 6.45 -17.54
C ASN A 165 -14.28 7.54 -16.89
N ASN A 166 -13.04 7.68 -17.30
CA ASN A 166 -12.04 8.59 -16.72
C ASN A 166 -11.70 8.32 -15.24
N ALA A 167 -12.15 7.23 -14.66
CA ALA A 167 -11.72 6.77 -13.35
C ALA A 167 -10.50 5.86 -13.49
N ILE A 168 -9.70 5.77 -12.44
CA ILE A 168 -8.71 4.71 -12.31
C ILE A 168 -9.31 3.54 -11.53
N SER A 169 -8.89 2.33 -11.85
CA SER A 169 -9.33 1.16 -11.10
C SER A 169 -8.55 1.01 -9.82
N SER A 170 -9.22 0.70 -8.71
CA SER A 170 -8.54 0.30 -7.48
C SER A 170 -7.78 -1.03 -7.63
N THR A 171 -8.03 -1.79 -8.70
CA THR A 171 -7.35 -3.08 -8.99
C THR A 171 -7.01 -3.17 -10.46
N GLY A 172 -5.89 -3.82 -10.79
CA GLY A 172 -5.54 -4.08 -12.18
C GLY A 172 -6.54 -5.00 -12.88
N SER A 173 -6.74 -4.80 -14.17
CA SER A 173 -7.74 -5.51 -14.97
C SER A 173 -7.38 -6.97 -15.29
N SER A 174 -6.09 -7.32 -15.30
CA SER A 174 -5.62 -8.64 -15.75
C SER A 174 -5.52 -9.70 -14.65
N GLY A 175 -5.58 -9.32 -13.38
CA GLY A 175 -5.32 -10.22 -12.25
C GLY A 175 -3.85 -10.68 -12.14
N THR A 176 -2.97 -10.21 -13.04
CA THR A 176 -1.53 -10.48 -13.05
C THR A 176 -0.74 -9.19 -12.80
N GLY A 177 0.50 -9.31 -12.29
CA GLY A 177 1.31 -8.15 -11.96
C GLY A 177 0.76 -7.33 -10.79
N VAL A 178 -0.04 -7.94 -9.91
CA VAL A 178 -0.82 -7.24 -8.86
C VAL A 178 0.06 -6.44 -7.92
N ALA A 179 1.24 -6.92 -7.55
CA ALA A 179 2.17 -6.17 -6.70
C ALA A 179 2.66 -4.89 -7.40
N ILE A 180 2.96 -4.97 -8.70
CA ILE A 180 3.43 -3.82 -9.49
C ILE A 180 2.30 -2.82 -9.70
N THR A 181 1.10 -3.27 -10.06
CA THR A 181 -0.06 -2.37 -10.25
C THR A 181 -0.49 -1.71 -8.95
N ALA A 182 -0.32 -2.38 -7.81
CA ALA A 182 -0.58 -1.79 -6.50
C ALA A 182 0.44 -0.70 -6.14
N ALA A 183 1.70 -0.87 -6.55
CA ALA A 183 2.75 0.13 -6.34
C ALA A 183 2.71 1.29 -7.37
N LEU A 184 2.03 1.09 -8.50
CA LEU A 184 1.84 2.13 -9.53
C LEU A 184 0.60 2.99 -9.27
N PHE A 185 -0.38 2.45 -8.54
CA PHE A 185 -1.62 3.14 -8.18
C PHE A 185 -1.35 4.36 -7.32
#